data_bfafdb904e1c16d211e2e2d8c5bc8e9a
#
_entry.id   bfafdb904e1c16d211e2e2d8c5bc8e9a
#
_cell.length_a   1.000
_cell.length_b   1.000
_cell.length_c   1.000
_cell.angle_alpha   90.00
_cell.angle_beta   90.00
_cell.angle_gamma   90.00
#
_symmetry.space_group_name_H-M   'P 1'
#
loop_
_entity.id
_entity.type
_entity.pdbx_description
1 polymer ?
#
loop_
_entity_poly.entity_id
_entity_poly.type
_entity_poly.pdbx_seq_one_letter_code
_entity_poly.pdbx_strand_id
1 'polypeptide(L)'
;MNKIVIALALGGLLALAPAASAQTAPQSVIHVVTVTWKPGTTPAQIQAALDGAKLLPSKYAGITRVWAKSIKVQGGKANAIAMEFTDEAALKAYTGSDAQKDWYKVYLPIRGESTTFDITN
;
A
#
# COMPACT_ATOMS: atom_id res chain seq x y z
N MET A 1 -43.32 44.04 -49.99
CA MET A 1 -41.98 44.03 -49.44
C MET A 1 -42.01 43.15 -48.19
N ASN A 2 -41.50 41.95 -48.31
CA ASN A 2 -41.44 41.02 -47.19
C ASN A 2 -40.14 41.24 -46.41
N LYS A 3 -40.27 41.67 -45.17
CA LYS A 3 -39.14 41.75 -44.28
C LYS A 3 -38.96 40.36 -43.62
N ILE A 4 -37.94 39.67 -44.02
CA ILE A 4 -37.52 38.41 -43.37
C ILE A 4 -36.74 38.79 -42.10
N VAL A 5 -37.32 38.53 -40.94
CA VAL A 5 -36.57 38.62 -39.67
C VAL A 5 -35.91 37.29 -39.42
N ILE A 6 -34.59 37.29 -39.59
CA ILE A 6 -33.77 36.12 -39.21
C ILE A 6 -33.48 36.26 -37.71
N ALA A 7 -34.18 35.44 -36.90
CA ALA A 7 -33.84 35.29 -35.51
C ALA A 7 -32.62 34.36 -35.39
N LEU A 8 -31.48 34.93 -35.06
CA LEU A 8 -30.29 34.17 -34.67
C LEU A 8 -30.57 33.61 -33.25
N ALA A 9 -30.89 32.33 -33.17
CA ALA A 9 -30.88 31.62 -31.89
C ALA A 9 -29.41 31.33 -31.55
N LEU A 10 -28.81 32.14 -30.65
CA LEU A 10 -27.54 31.78 -30.01
C LEU A 10 -27.85 30.63 -29.03
N GLY A 11 -27.67 29.40 -29.50
CA GLY A 11 -27.61 28.22 -28.65
C GLY A 11 -26.32 28.24 -27.86
N GLY A 12 -26.36 28.73 -26.61
CA GLY A 12 -25.27 28.61 -25.69
C GLY A 12 -25.06 27.15 -25.33
N LEU A 13 -24.03 26.51 -25.86
CA LEU A 13 -23.57 25.21 -25.40
C LEU A 13 -22.97 25.42 -24.01
N LEU A 14 -23.74 25.22 -22.95
CA LEU A 14 -23.17 25.05 -21.61
C LEU A 14 -22.42 23.71 -21.61
N ALA A 15 -21.09 23.76 -21.81
CA ALA A 15 -20.23 22.66 -21.53
C ALA A 15 -20.26 22.44 -20.00
N LEU A 16 -21.03 21.45 -19.56
CA LEU A 16 -20.94 20.93 -18.21
C LEU A 16 -19.55 20.31 -18.07
N ALA A 17 -18.62 21.03 -17.42
CA ALA A 17 -17.38 20.44 -16.99
C ALA A 17 -17.74 19.24 -16.08
N PRO A 18 -17.16 18.01 -16.28
CA PRO A 18 -17.41 16.91 -15.38
C PRO A 18 -17.01 17.38 -13.99
N ALA A 19 -17.94 17.31 -13.03
CA ALA A 19 -17.65 17.55 -11.63
C ALA A 19 -16.54 16.56 -11.25
N ALA A 20 -15.40 17.07 -10.77
CA ALA A 20 -14.37 16.22 -10.21
C ALA A 20 -15.00 15.47 -9.02
N SER A 21 -15.27 14.16 -9.19
CA SER A 21 -15.76 13.33 -8.11
C SER A 21 -14.64 13.19 -7.08
N ALA A 22 -14.91 13.54 -5.82
CA ALA A 22 -13.99 13.26 -4.73
C ALA A 22 -13.72 11.76 -4.70
N GLN A 23 -12.44 11.38 -4.65
CA GLN A 23 -12.06 9.98 -4.50
C GLN A 23 -12.57 9.46 -3.16
N THR A 24 -13.30 8.35 -3.17
CA THR A 24 -13.70 7.68 -1.94
C THR A 24 -12.44 7.15 -1.25
N ALA A 25 -12.26 7.49 0.01
CA ALA A 25 -11.16 7.01 0.80
C ALA A 25 -11.23 5.46 0.91
N PRO A 26 -10.13 4.74 0.64
CA PRO A 26 -10.12 3.29 0.79
C PRO A 26 -10.29 2.91 2.27
N GLN A 27 -10.94 1.78 2.53
CA GLN A 27 -11.10 1.20 3.87
C GLN A 27 -9.94 0.26 4.22
N SER A 28 -8.98 0.10 3.33
CA SER A 28 -7.80 -0.72 3.55
C SER A 28 -6.88 -0.10 4.60
N VAL A 29 -6.04 -0.94 5.17
CA VAL A 29 -5.00 -0.52 6.12
C VAL A 29 -3.64 -0.68 5.47
N ILE A 30 -2.82 0.35 5.56
CA ILE A 30 -1.42 0.28 5.15
C ILE A 30 -0.57 0.05 6.40
N HIS A 31 0.07 -1.10 6.45
CA HIS A 31 0.99 -1.51 7.50
C HIS A 31 2.42 -1.32 7.00
N VAL A 32 3.15 -0.40 7.62
CA VAL A 32 4.54 -0.11 7.24
C VAL A 32 5.47 -0.48 8.38
N VAL A 33 6.45 -1.30 8.07
CA VAL A 33 7.53 -1.65 9.01
C VAL A 33 8.84 -1.10 8.47
N THR A 34 9.53 -0.29 9.26
CA THR A 34 10.93 0.06 9.00
C THR A 34 11.83 -0.79 9.88
N VAL A 35 12.95 -1.26 9.34
CA VAL A 35 13.76 -2.28 10.00
C VAL A 35 15.25 -2.04 9.80
N THR A 36 16.04 -2.38 10.83
CA THR A 36 17.47 -2.65 10.73
C THR A 36 17.69 -4.15 10.71
N TRP A 37 18.84 -4.57 10.20
CA TRP A 37 19.25 -5.98 10.25
C TRP A 37 20.28 -6.19 11.34
N LYS A 38 20.24 -7.35 11.98
CA LYS A 38 21.25 -7.71 12.99
C LYS A 38 22.65 -7.71 12.36
N PRO A 39 23.71 -7.34 13.14
CA PRO A 39 25.08 -7.46 12.67
C PRO A 39 25.39 -8.88 12.17
N GLY A 40 26.14 -8.96 11.06
CA GLY A 40 26.49 -10.24 10.44
C GLY A 40 25.43 -10.85 9.53
N THR A 41 24.26 -10.21 9.38
CA THR A 41 23.26 -10.64 8.42
C THR A 41 23.77 -10.47 6.99
N THR A 42 23.67 -11.52 6.19
CA THR A 42 24.12 -11.51 4.79
C THR A 42 23.09 -10.88 3.86
N PRO A 43 23.51 -10.34 2.69
CA PRO A 43 22.58 -9.87 1.67
C PRO A 43 21.59 -10.95 1.22
N ALA A 44 22.00 -12.21 1.15
CA ALA A 44 21.14 -13.32 0.79
C ALA A 44 20.03 -13.57 1.83
N GLN A 45 20.34 -13.46 3.12
CA GLN A 45 19.35 -13.57 4.19
C GLN A 45 18.33 -12.41 4.15
N ILE A 46 18.81 -11.19 3.91
CA ILE A 46 17.94 -10.03 3.73
C ILE A 46 17.00 -10.24 2.54
N GLN A 47 17.54 -10.68 1.41
CA GLN A 47 16.74 -10.91 0.21
C GLN A 47 15.70 -12.00 0.44
N ALA A 48 16.04 -13.09 1.13
CA ALA A 48 15.09 -14.15 1.48
C ALA A 48 13.93 -13.62 2.34
N ALA A 49 14.20 -12.75 3.30
CA ALA A 49 13.18 -12.13 4.12
C ALA A 49 12.26 -11.19 3.29
N LEU A 50 12.84 -10.38 2.40
CA LEU A 50 12.07 -9.49 1.52
C LEU A 50 11.24 -10.26 0.50
N ASP A 51 11.79 -11.32 -0.08
CA ASP A 51 11.06 -12.19 -1.02
C ASP A 51 9.93 -12.94 -0.32
N GLY A 52 10.16 -13.39 0.91
CA GLY A 52 9.10 -14.00 1.73
C GLY A 52 7.94 -13.04 2.01
N ALA A 53 8.23 -11.78 2.27
CA ALA A 53 7.18 -10.76 2.42
C ALA A 53 6.35 -10.57 1.15
N LYS A 54 6.99 -10.56 -0.02
CA LYS A 54 6.29 -10.43 -1.32
C LYS A 54 5.33 -11.59 -1.61
N LEU A 55 5.54 -12.75 -1.02
CA LEU A 55 4.68 -13.92 -1.19
C LEU A 55 3.45 -13.91 -0.26
N LEU A 56 3.41 -13.04 0.73
CA LEU A 56 2.32 -13.01 1.72
C LEU A 56 0.93 -12.85 1.09
N PRO A 57 0.70 -12.06 0.03
CA PRO A 57 -0.63 -12.00 -0.60
C PRO A 57 -1.13 -13.35 -1.13
N SER A 58 -0.24 -14.25 -1.53
CA SER A 58 -0.60 -15.59 -1.97
C SER A 58 -0.87 -16.56 -0.83
N LYS A 59 -0.47 -16.21 0.40
CA LYS A 59 -0.59 -17.06 1.60
C LYS A 59 -1.63 -16.57 2.59
N TYR A 60 -2.03 -15.32 2.50
CA TYR A 60 -3.01 -14.70 3.38
C TYR A 60 -3.92 -13.77 2.59
N ALA A 61 -5.18 -14.14 2.46
CA ALA A 61 -6.15 -13.41 1.62
C ALA A 61 -6.42 -11.98 2.09
N GLY A 62 -6.20 -11.69 3.37
CA GLY A 62 -6.36 -10.36 3.94
C GLY A 62 -5.25 -9.37 3.55
N ILE A 63 -4.14 -9.82 2.95
CA ILE A 63 -3.09 -8.98 2.40
C ILE A 63 -3.26 -8.93 0.89
N THR A 64 -3.49 -7.73 0.35
CA THR A 64 -3.74 -7.53 -1.08
C THR A 64 -2.50 -7.14 -1.85
N ARG A 65 -1.59 -6.38 -1.24
CA ARG A 65 -0.36 -5.89 -1.88
C ARG A 65 0.77 -5.80 -0.86
N VAL A 66 2.00 -6.02 -1.35
CA VAL A 66 3.22 -5.84 -0.58
C VAL A 66 4.25 -5.07 -1.39
N TRP A 67 4.87 -4.08 -0.77
CA TRP A 67 6.01 -3.35 -1.30
C TRP A 67 7.21 -3.64 -0.40
N ALA A 68 8.26 -4.22 -0.97
CA ALA A 68 9.45 -4.63 -0.22
C ALA A 68 10.76 -4.05 -0.79
N LYS A 69 10.69 -3.26 -1.86
CA LYS A 69 11.85 -2.56 -2.42
C LYS A 69 11.88 -1.13 -1.89
N SER A 70 12.89 -0.82 -1.09
CA SER A 70 13.06 0.54 -0.54
C SER A 70 13.93 1.37 -1.47
N ILE A 71 13.43 2.56 -1.84
CA ILE A 71 14.21 3.56 -2.59
C ILE A 71 14.99 4.42 -1.60
N LYS A 72 14.36 4.81 -0.50
CA LYS A 72 14.96 5.61 0.56
C LYS A 72 14.30 5.29 1.91
N VAL A 73 15.12 5.10 2.92
CA VAL A 73 14.67 4.93 4.30
C VAL A 73 15.52 5.83 5.20
N GLN A 74 14.87 6.53 6.12
CA GLN A 74 15.51 7.46 7.06
C GLN A 74 15.59 6.87 8.47
N GLY A 75 16.17 7.64 9.39
CA GLY A 75 16.20 7.29 10.82
C GLY A 75 17.10 6.10 11.14
N GLY A 76 18.15 5.88 10.35
CA GLY A 76 19.08 4.78 10.59
C GLY A 76 18.54 3.39 10.25
N LYS A 77 17.36 3.32 9.61
CA LYS A 77 16.76 2.06 9.16
C LYS A 77 17.32 1.67 7.78
N ALA A 78 17.41 0.37 7.52
CA ALA A 78 17.94 -0.16 6.27
C ALA A 78 16.87 -0.39 5.22
N ASN A 79 15.72 -0.94 5.62
CA ASN A 79 14.61 -1.27 4.72
C ASN A 79 13.27 -0.84 5.32
N ALA A 80 12.31 -0.62 4.45
CA ALA A 80 10.90 -0.50 4.77
C ALA A 80 10.12 -1.57 3.99
N ILE A 81 9.12 -2.15 4.63
CA ILE A 81 8.18 -3.09 4.03
C ILE A 81 6.79 -2.53 4.26
N ALA A 82 6.02 -2.36 3.19
CA ALA A 82 4.64 -1.96 3.28
C ALA A 82 3.71 -3.09 2.85
N MET A 83 2.66 -3.30 3.60
CA MET A 83 1.62 -4.30 3.33
C MET A 83 0.26 -3.61 3.35
N GLU A 84 -0.59 -3.90 2.38
CA GLU A 84 -1.97 -3.46 2.39
C GLU A 84 -2.87 -4.59 2.84
N PHE A 85 -3.62 -4.35 3.90
CA PHE A 85 -4.66 -5.24 4.39
C PHE A 85 -6.03 -4.76 3.89
N THR A 86 -6.95 -5.69 3.65
CA THR A 86 -8.31 -5.36 3.19
C THR A 86 -9.06 -4.45 4.14
N ASP A 87 -8.85 -4.63 5.46
CA ASP A 87 -9.44 -3.85 6.54
C ASP A 87 -8.68 -4.07 7.86
N GLU A 88 -9.11 -3.41 8.93
CA GLU A 88 -8.50 -3.56 10.26
C GLU A 88 -8.68 -4.98 10.83
N ALA A 89 -9.80 -5.64 10.55
CA ALA A 89 -10.04 -7.00 11.00
C ALA A 89 -9.04 -7.98 10.39
N ALA A 90 -8.71 -7.81 9.10
CA ALA A 90 -7.69 -8.61 8.42
C ALA A 90 -6.30 -8.39 9.01
N LEU A 91 -5.93 -7.15 9.34
CA LEU A 91 -4.68 -6.85 10.03
C LEU A 91 -4.62 -7.53 11.39
N LYS A 92 -5.67 -7.44 12.17
CA LYS A 92 -5.75 -8.05 13.50
C LYS A 92 -5.64 -9.58 13.44
N ALA A 93 -6.32 -10.21 12.50
CA ALA A 93 -6.30 -11.67 12.31
C ALA A 93 -4.96 -12.17 11.74
N TYR A 94 -4.19 -11.32 11.08
CA TYR A 94 -2.87 -11.67 10.56
C TYR A 94 -1.87 -12.00 11.69
N THR A 95 -1.96 -11.31 12.81
CA THR A 95 -1.09 -11.56 13.97
C THR A 95 -1.30 -12.99 14.50
N GLY A 96 -0.24 -13.79 14.45
CA GLY A 96 -0.26 -15.19 14.85
C GLY A 96 -0.82 -16.15 13.80
N SER A 97 -1.15 -15.67 12.59
CA SER A 97 -1.55 -16.53 11.47
C SER A 97 -0.40 -17.43 11.00
N ASP A 98 -0.73 -18.52 10.32
CA ASP A 98 0.28 -19.42 9.74
C ASP A 98 1.16 -18.69 8.72
N ALA A 99 0.59 -17.80 7.93
CA ALA A 99 1.35 -16.99 6.97
C ALA A 99 2.40 -16.12 7.66
N GLN A 100 2.04 -15.44 8.75
CA GLN A 100 2.98 -14.66 9.54
C GLN A 100 4.07 -15.55 10.17
N LYS A 101 3.68 -16.67 10.79
CA LYS A 101 4.62 -17.60 11.42
C LYS A 101 5.63 -18.15 10.41
N ASP A 102 5.19 -18.48 9.20
CA ASP A 102 6.08 -18.98 8.15
C ASP A 102 7.06 -17.91 7.68
N TRP A 103 6.59 -16.69 7.44
CA TRP A 103 7.47 -15.60 7.07
C TRP A 103 8.46 -15.26 8.19
N TYR A 104 8.03 -15.30 9.42
CA TYR A 104 8.86 -15.01 10.59
C TYR A 104 10.05 -15.96 10.74
N LYS A 105 9.98 -17.17 10.18
CA LYS A 105 11.13 -18.11 10.17
C LYS A 105 12.35 -17.55 9.46
N VAL A 106 12.16 -16.71 8.44
CA VAL A 106 13.25 -16.07 7.68
C VAL A 106 13.48 -14.61 8.06
N TYR A 107 12.49 -13.97 8.70
CA TYR A 107 12.55 -12.55 9.04
C TYR A 107 13.02 -12.28 10.47
N LEU A 108 12.39 -12.89 11.47
CA LEU A 108 12.72 -12.64 12.88
C LEU A 108 14.18 -12.95 13.25
N PRO A 109 14.82 -14.03 12.74
CA PRO A 109 16.21 -14.34 13.09
C PRO A 109 17.21 -13.24 12.73
N ILE A 110 16.89 -12.43 11.71
CA ILE A 110 17.80 -11.39 11.20
C ILE A 110 17.33 -9.97 11.49
N ARG A 111 16.08 -9.80 11.95
CA ARG A 111 15.51 -8.49 12.26
C ARG A 111 16.23 -7.87 13.46
N GLY A 112 16.73 -6.65 13.28
CA GLY A 112 17.21 -5.80 14.35
C GLY A 112 16.06 -4.97 14.95
N GLU A 113 16.24 -3.67 15.07
CA GLU A 113 15.18 -2.76 15.50
C GLU A 113 14.13 -2.59 14.40
N SER A 114 12.87 -2.51 14.81
CA SER A 114 11.77 -2.23 13.90
C SER A 114 10.81 -1.21 14.47
N THR A 115 10.22 -0.42 13.57
CA THR A 115 9.16 0.53 13.91
C THR A 115 8.00 0.28 12.96
N THR A 116 6.79 0.21 13.50
CA THR A 116 5.58 -0.09 12.74
C THR A 116 4.63 1.09 12.74
N PHE A 117 4.02 1.35 11.58
CA PHE A 117 2.96 2.32 11.39
C PHE A 117 1.78 1.63 10.72
N ASP A 118 0.59 1.80 11.30
CA ASP A 118 -0.67 1.34 10.72
C ASP A 118 -1.53 2.55 10.40
N ILE A 119 -1.93 2.69 9.15
CA ILE A 119 -2.65 3.87 8.64
C ILE A 119 -3.88 3.42 7.88
N THR A 120 -5.00 4.05 8.17
CA THR A 120 -6.27 3.87 7.45
C THR A 120 -7.02 5.20 7.33
N ASN A 121 -8.15 5.20 6.66
CA ASN A 121 -9.04 6.36 6.52
C ASN A 121 -10.30 6.20 7.36
#